data_7fde0ca4bdd4fbbd96aa65b04c18246e
#
_entry.id   7fde0ca4bdd4fbbd96aa65b04c18246e
#
_cell.length_a   1.000
_cell.length_b   1.000
_cell.length_c   1.000
_cell.angle_alpha   90.00
_cell.angle_beta   90.00
_cell.angle_gamma   90.00
#
_symmetry.space_group_name_H-M   'P 1'
#
loop_
_entity.id
_entity.type
_entity.pdbx_description
1 polymer ?
#
loop_
_entity_poly.entity_id
_entity_poly.type
_entity_poly.pdbx_seq_one_letter_code
_entity_poly.pdbx_strand_id
1 'polypeptide(L)'
;MSLAGVALGAGGSLFGQYLVSRASTRQLEVQESAAHRAELKDAVLQFVRIASQVEKMALARSDAGGTAAEGELGRLVDDLWLAQAEIDLAARSEPLRGATYRYAVRLAEAARGEISDASALRGPQVRFMDAAYADMWPGLRRAEGDLGSPR
;
A
#
# COMPACT_ATOMS: atom_id res chain seq x y z
N MET A 1 19.71 -13.18 62.45
CA MET A 1 18.55 -13.01 61.58
C MET A 1 19.03 -12.46 60.23
N SER A 2 18.86 -13.23 59.15
CA SER A 2 19.58 -13.02 57.87
C SER A 2 18.81 -12.07 56.97
N LEU A 3 19.35 -10.89 56.69
CA LEU A 3 18.87 -9.90 55.72
C LEU A 3 19.20 -10.27 54.27
N ALA A 4 19.88 -11.42 54.01
CA ALA A 4 20.31 -11.84 52.69
C ALA A 4 19.15 -12.37 51.81
N GLY A 5 18.03 -12.79 52.37
CA GLY A 5 16.91 -13.38 51.60
C GLY A 5 16.04 -12.36 50.87
N VAL A 6 16.00 -11.12 51.31
CA VAL A 6 15.12 -10.08 50.74
C VAL A 6 15.71 -9.46 49.46
N ALA A 7 17.03 -9.39 49.34
CA ALA A 7 17.69 -8.80 48.16
C ALA A 7 17.59 -9.67 46.89
N LEU A 8 17.55 -10.99 47.03
CA LEU A 8 17.41 -11.92 45.89
C LEU A 8 15.96 -11.96 45.31
N GLY A 9 14.94 -11.73 46.17
CA GLY A 9 13.55 -11.70 45.72
C GLY A 9 13.19 -10.46 44.87
N ALA A 10 13.73 -9.30 45.20
CA ALA A 10 13.45 -8.04 44.53
C ALA A 10 14.14 -7.97 43.14
N GLY A 11 15.37 -8.51 43.02
CA GLY A 11 16.09 -8.56 41.75
C GLY A 11 15.44 -9.46 40.69
N GLY A 12 14.91 -10.62 41.12
CA GLY A 12 14.22 -11.55 40.21
C GLY A 12 12.91 -10.99 39.65
N SER A 13 12.16 -10.22 40.47
CA SER A 13 10.90 -9.61 40.06
C SER A 13 11.10 -8.49 39.01
N LEU A 14 12.11 -7.64 39.18
CA LEU A 14 12.42 -6.56 38.22
C LEU A 14 12.94 -7.11 36.88
N PHE A 15 13.73 -8.17 36.91
CA PHE A 15 14.21 -8.82 35.70
C PHE A 15 13.08 -9.52 34.94
N GLY A 16 12.15 -10.18 35.63
CA GLY A 16 10.97 -10.80 35.06
C GLY A 16 10.04 -9.75 34.42
N GLN A 17 9.80 -8.62 35.09
CA GLN A 17 9.00 -7.53 34.52
C GLN A 17 9.65 -6.89 33.29
N TYR A 18 10.98 -6.73 33.27
CA TYR A 18 11.71 -6.20 32.12
C TYR A 18 11.61 -7.12 30.90
N LEU A 19 11.75 -8.43 31.08
CA LEU A 19 11.61 -9.41 29.99
C LEU A 19 10.19 -9.48 29.44
N VAL A 20 9.18 -9.44 30.30
CA VAL A 20 7.76 -9.42 29.91
C VAL A 20 7.45 -8.12 29.15
N SER A 21 7.91 -6.98 29.64
CA SER A 21 7.73 -5.68 28.96
C SER A 21 8.36 -5.68 27.55
N ARG A 22 9.56 -6.20 27.42
CA ARG A 22 10.26 -6.29 26.12
C ARG A 22 9.59 -7.26 25.14
N ALA A 23 9.03 -8.36 25.64
CA ALA A 23 8.28 -9.32 24.82
C ALA A 23 6.95 -8.70 24.35
N SER A 24 6.24 -7.98 25.22
CA SER A 24 4.98 -7.31 24.87
C SER A 24 5.18 -6.18 23.86
N THR A 25 6.26 -5.41 23.96
CA THR A 25 6.56 -4.35 22.99
C THR A 25 6.81 -4.93 21.60
N ARG A 26 7.58 -6.01 21.47
CA ARG A 26 7.80 -6.69 20.18
C ARG A 26 6.51 -7.27 19.61
N GLN A 27 5.64 -7.80 20.45
CA GLN A 27 4.36 -8.35 20.02
C GLN A 27 3.43 -7.25 19.50
N LEU A 28 3.41 -6.09 20.14
CA LEU A 28 2.66 -4.91 19.68
C LEU A 28 3.20 -4.40 18.34
N GLU A 29 4.50 -4.28 18.16
CA GLU A 29 5.12 -3.86 16.89
C GLU A 29 4.78 -4.82 15.73
N VAL A 30 4.77 -6.13 15.99
CA VAL A 30 4.40 -7.15 14.99
C VAL A 30 2.91 -7.03 14.65
N GLN A 31 2.04 -6.85 15.64
CA GLN A 31 0.60 -6.67 15.43
C GLN A 31 0.30 -5.38 14.66
N GLU A 32 0.93 -4.27 15.04
CA GLU A 32 0.77 -2.98 14.36
C GLU A 32 1.23 -3.03 12.90
N SER A 33 2.37 -3.67 12.64
CA SER A 33 2.86 -3.84 11.27
C SER A 33 1.99 -4.80 10.44
N ALA A 34 1.35 -5.78 11.05
CA ALA A 34 0.41 -6.68 10.38
C ALA A 34 -0.92 -5.96 10.07
N ALA A 35 -1.45 -5.18 11.00
CA ALA A 35 -2.65 -4.38 10.81
C ALA A 35 -2.47 -3.34 9.69
N HIS A 36 -1.36 -2.61 9.72
CA HIS A 36 -1.03 -1.65 8.66
C HIS A 36 -0.91 -2.31 7.28
N ARG A 37 -0.28 -3.49 7.18
CA ARG A 37 -0.21 -4.21 5.90
C ARG A 37 -1.58 -4.65 5.40
N ALA A 38 -2.49 -5.04 6.29
CA ALA A 38 -3.84 -5.41 5.93
C ALA A 38 -4.60 -4.18 5.40
N GLU A 39 -4.54 -3.05 6.09
CA GLU A 39 -5.16 -1.80 5.69
C GLU A 39 -4.65 -1.32 4.32
N LEU A 40 -3.33 -1.27 4.13
CA LEU A 40 -2.73 -0.88 2.85
C LEU A 40 -3.11 -1.84 1.73
N LYS A 41 -3.14 -3.14 1.98
CA LYS A 41 -3.58 -4.15 1.00
C LYS A 41 -5.01 -3.91 0.56
N ASP A 42 -5.92 -3.63 1.49
CA ASP A 42 -7.32 -3.40 1.18
C ASP A 42 -7.50 -2.11 0.36
N ALA A 43 -6.81 -1.03 0.71
CA ALA A 43 -6.79 0.21 -0.07
C ALA A 43 -6.24 -0.01 -1.50
N VAL A 44 -5.14 -0.76 -1.64
CA VAL A 44 -4.56 -1.11 -2.95
C VAL A 44 -5.54 -1.93 -3.79
N LEU A 45 -6.19 -2.93 -3.21
CA LEU A 45 -7.17 -3.76 -3.93
C LEU A 45 -8.40 -2.96 -4.37
N GLN A 46 -8.88 -2.03 -3.53
CA GLN A 46 -9.97 -1.13 -3.87
C GLN A 46 -9.57 -0.22 -5.04
N PHE A 47 -8.40 0.42 -4.97
CA PHE A 47 -7.88 1.26 -6.04
C PHE A 47 -7.75 0.48 -7.37
N VAL A 48 -7.18 -0.73 -7.37
CA VAL A 48 -7.04 -1.57 -8.56
C VAL A 48 -8.40 -1.92 -9.17
N ARG A 49 -9.41 -2.20 -8.34
CA ARG A 49 -10.78 -2.49 -8.80
C ARG A 49 -11.36 -1.30 -9.56
N ILE A 50 -11.28 -0.10 -8.97
CA ILE A 50 -11.81 1.14 -9.58
C ILE A 50 -10.99 1.47 -10.84
N ALA A 51 -9.66 1.39 -10.77
CA ALA A 51 -8.77 1.63 -11.90
C ALA A 51 -9.13 0.75 -13.11
N SER A 52 -9.40 -0.54 -12.88
CA SER A 52 -9.82 -1.47 -13.94
C SER A 52 -11.18 -1.12 -14.54
N GLN A 53 -12.11 -0.60 -13.75
CA GLN A 53 -13.41 -0.14 -14.23
C GLN A 53 -13.26 1.13 -15.09
N VAL A 54 -12.48 2.12 -14.63
CA VAL A 54 -12.17 3.33 -15.38
C VAL A 54 -11.50 2.99 -16.71
N GLU A 55 -10.47 2.14 -16.72
CA GLU A 55 -9.77 1.71 -17.91
C GLU A 55 -10.73 1.06 -18.91
N LYS A 56 -11.54 0.08 -18.45
CA LYS A 56 -12.50 -0.62 -19.30
C LYS A 56 -13.52 0.33 -19.94
N MET A 57 -14.09 1.25 -19.16
CA MET A 57 -15.09 2.18 -19.65
C MET A 57 -14.48 3.26 -20.57
N ALA A 58 -13.29 3.76 -20.21
CA ALA A 58 -12.60 4.75 -21.03
C ALA A 58 -12.25 4.23 -22.43
N LEU A 59 -11.78 2.98 -22.51
CA LEU A 59 -11.44 2.34 -23.78
C LEU A 59 -12.69 1.92 -24.59
N ALA A 60 -13.75 1.48 -23.92
CA ALA A 60 -15.02 1.12 -24.60
C ALA A 60 -15.78 2.36 -25.13
N ARG A 61 -15.52 3.57 -24.61
CA ARG A 61 -16.19 4.80 -25.04
C ARG A 61 -15.92 5.15 -26.50
N SER A 62 -14.80 4.70 -27.04
CA SER A 62 -14.47 4.88 -28.47
C SER A 62 -15.53 4.29 -29.40
N ASP A 63 -16.31 3.30 -28.91
CA ASP A 63 -17.27 2.53 -29.70
C ASP A 63 -18.74 2.87 -29.44
N ALA A 64 -19.09 3.52 -28.32
CA ALA A 64 -20.47 3.74 -27.90
C ALA A 64 -20.68 5.08 -27.19
N GLY A 65 -20.76 6.18 -27.96
CA GLY A 65 -21.06 7.51 -27.42
C GLY A 65 -22.48 7.60 -26.83
N GLY A 66 -22.61 7.87 -25.53
CA GLY A 66 -23.87 8.15 -24.86
C GLY A 66 -23.65 8.95 -23.57
N THR A 67 -24.49 9.98 -23.32
CA THR A 67 -24.40 10.88 -22.15
C THR A 67 -24.51 10.14 -20.80
N ALA A 68 -25.19 9.01 -20.73
CA ALA A 68 -25.28 8.19 -19.54
C ALA A 68 -23.93 7.53 -19.16
N ALA A 69 -23.18 7.06 -20.17
CA ALA A 69 -21.86 6.48 -19.98
C ALA A 69 -20.84 7.52 -19.50
N GLU A 70 -20.97 8.77 -19.95
CA GLU A 70 -20.11 9.88 -19.51
C GLU A 70 -20.32 10.20 -18.03
N GLY A 71 -21.60 10.23 -17.57
CA GLY A 71 -21.91 10.48 -16.17
C GLY A 71 -21.43 9.37 -15.24
N GLU A 72 -21.48 8.11 -15.67
CA GLU A 72 -20.95 6.98 -14.91
C GLU A 72 -19.42 6.99 -14.86
N LEU A 73 -18.76 7.28 -15.97
CA LEU A 73 -17.31 7.39 -16.02
C LEU A 73 -16.81 8.56 -15.13
N GLY A 74 -17.53 9.66 -15.09
CA GLY A 74 -17.23 10.78 -14.18
C GLY A 74 -17.23 10.34 -12.71
N ARG A 75 -18.24 9.59 -12.27
CA ARG A 75 -18.32 9.05 -10.90
C ARG A 75 -17.17 8.09 -10.60
N LEU A 76 -16.83 7.23 -11.54
CA LEU A 76 -15.69 6.32 -11.36
C LEU A 76 -14.35 7.05 -11.25
N VAL A 77 -14.19 8.18 -11.92
CA VAL A 77 -13.01 9.04 -11.77
C VAL A 77 -12.99 9.69 -10.38
N ASP A 78 -14.14 10.15 -9.86
CA ASP A 78 -14.22 10.68 -8.50
C ASP A 78 -13.90 9.59 -7.45
N ASP A 79 -14.43 8.37 -7.61
CA ASP A 79 -14.11 7.23 -6.77
C ASP A 79 -12.63 6.84 -6.86
N LEU A 80 -12.01 6.98 -8.04
CA LEU A 80 -10.57 6.75 -8.24
C LEU A 80 -9.72 7.72 -7.43
N TRP A 81 -10.09 9.00 -7.40
CA TRP A 81 -9.39 10.01 -6.62
C TRP A 81 -9.56 9.78 -5.12
N LEU A 82 -10.72 9.32 -4.68
CA LEU A 82 -10.95 8.95 -3.28
C LEU A 82 -10.07 7.75 -2.89
N ALA A 83 -10.03 6.70 -3.70
CA ALA A 83 -9.20 5.53 -3.45
C ALA A 83 -7.69 5.86 -3.51
N GLN A 84 -7.28 6.82 -4.36
CA GLN A 84 -5.91 7.34 -4.37
C GLN A 84 -5.57 8.04 -3.05
N ALA A 85 -6.50 8.85 -2.51
CA ALA A 85 -6.30 9.52 -1.23
C ALA A 85 -6.21 8.53 -0.05
N GLU A 86 -6.98 7.44 -0.06
CA GLU A 86 -6.88 6.37 0.93
C GLU A 86 -5.49 5.74 0.94
N ILE A 87 -4.92 5.44 -0.25
CA ILE A 87 -3.54 4.95 -0.35
C ILE A 87 -2.54 6.00 0.13
N ASP A 88 -2.74 7.28 -0.19
CA ASP A 88 -1.84 8.37 0.22
C ASP A 88 -1.75 8.49 1.75
N LEU A 89 -2.87 8.27 2.45
CA LEU A 89 -2.94 8.25 3.90
C LEU A 89 -2.33 6.98 4.52
N ALA A 90 -2.53 5.82 3.87
CA ALA A 90 -2.04 4.54 4.36
C ALA A 90 -0.57 4.28 4.02
N ALA A 91 -0.05 4.81 2.91
CA ALA A 91 1.30 4.55 2.42
C ALA A 91 2.39 5.17 3.32
N ARG A 92 3.40 4.38 3.64
CA ARG A 92 4.59 4.84 4.40
C ARG A 92 5.68 5.40 3.49
N SER A 93 5.67 5.04 2.21
CA SER A 93 6.72 5.42 1.26
C SER A 93 6.25 6.44 0.23
N GLU A 94 7.09 7.43 -0.04
CA GLU A 94 6.87 8.40 -1.11
C GLU A 94 6.81 7.76 -2.52
N PRO A 95 7.61 6.71 -2.84
CA PRO A 95 7.48 6.02 -4.11
C PRO A 95 6.08 5.47 -4.38
N LEU A 96 5.39 4.92 -3.37
CA LEU A 96 4.03 4.41 -3.55
C LEU A 96 3.04 5.56 -3.79
N ARG A 97 3.07 6.61 -2.96
CA ARG A 97 2.22 7.79 -3.14
C ARG A 97 2.36 8.38 -4.54
N GLY A 98 3.60 8.62 -4.96
CA GLY A 98 3.89 9.18 -6.27
C GLY A 98 3.51 8.25 -7.44
N ALA A 99 3.65 6.93 -7.29
CA ALA A 99 3.26 5.98 -8.32
C ALA A 99 1.73 5.88 -8.46
N THR A 100 0.99 5.86 -7.34
CA THR A 100 -0.47 5.85 -7.31
C THR A 100 -1.03 7.09 -7.98
N TYR A 101 -0.53 8.28 -7.60
CA TYR A 101 -0.95 9.55 -8.19
C TYR A 101 -0.73 9.55 -9.72
N ARG A 102 0.45 9.19 -10.18
CA ARG A 102 0.74 9.15 -11.63
C ARG A 102 -0.15 8.17 -12.38
N TYR A 103 -0.48 7.03 -11.79
CA TYR A 103 -1.38 6.07 -12.44
C TYR A 103 -2.81 6.60 -12.47
N ALA A 104 -3.31 7.21 -11.39
CA ALA A 104 -4.62 7.85 -11.34
C ALA A 104 -4.75 8.98 -12.38
N VAL A 105 -3.73 9.84 -12.54
CA VAL A 105 -3.70 10.88 -13.58
C VAL A 105 -3.83 10.28 -14.98
N ARG A 106 -3.07 9.23 -15.30
CA ARG A 106 -3.15 8.57 -16.63
C ARG A 106 -4.51 7.94 -16.90
N LEU A 107 -5.15 7.37 -15.88
CA LEU A 107 -6.53 6.85 -15.98
C LEU A 107 -7.54 7.98 -16.21
N ALA A 108 -7.40 9.11 -15.50
CA ALA A 108 -8.25 10.27 -15.72
C ALA A 108 -8.06 10.88 -17.12
N GLU A 109 -6.85 10.92 -17.67
CA GLU A 109 -6.56 11.30 -19.06
C GLU A 109 -7.25 10.35 -20.05
N ALA A 110 -7.20 9.05 -19.81
CA ALA A 110 -7.92 8.06 -20.62
C ALA A 110 -9.45 8.28 -20.53
N ALA A 111 -9.97 8.55 -19.35
CA ALA A 111 -11.38 8.87 -19.15
C ALA A 111 -11.83 10.13 -19.91
N ARG A 112 -10.95 11.11 -20.12
CA ARG A 112 -11.22 12.28 -20.97
C ARG A 112 -11.04 12.02 -22.47
N GLY A 113 -10.56 10.83 -22.85
CA GLY A 113 -10.28 10.48 -24.25
C GLY A 113 -8.93 11.00 -24.77
N GLU A 114 -8.06 11.48 -23.90
CA GLU A 114 -6.70 11.93 -24.24
C GLU A 114 -5.75 10.75 -24.51
N ILE A 115 -6.12 9.57 -24.02
CA ILE A 115 -5.41 8.29 -24.23
C ILE A 115 -6.42 7.30 -24.80
N SER A 116 -6.12 6.76 -25.99
CA SER A 116 -6.92 5.74 -26.67
C SER A 116 -6.27 4.36 -26.66
N ASP A 117 -5.00 4.27 -26.26
CA ASP A 117 -4.23 3.02 -26.29
C ASP A 117 -3.96 2.52 -24.86
N ALA A 118 -4.45 1.29 -24.57
CA ALA A 118 -4.23 0.60 -23.31
C ALA A 118 -2.73 0.41 -22.99
N SER A 119 -1.86 0.34 -23.98
CA SER A 119 -0.41 0.19 -23.76
C SER A 119 0.18 1.36 -22.99
N ALA A 120 -0.39 2.57 -23.15
CA ALA A 120 0.04 3.79 -22.43
C ALA A 120 -0.22 3.73 -20.91
N LEU A 121 -1.14 2.86 -20.46
CA LEU A 121 -1.48 2.67 -19.04
C LEU A 121 -0.60 1.60 -18.37
N ARG A 122 -0.01 0.67 -19.16
CA ARG A 122 0.78 -0.45 -18.63
C ARG A 122 1.97 -0.02 -17.77
N GLY A 123 2.76 0.92 -18.26
CA GLY A 123 3.94 1.39 -17.57
C GLY A 123 3.63 2.01 -16.19
N PRO A 124 2.68 2.94 -16.09
CA PRO A 124 2.19 3.45 -14.80
C PRO A 124 1.63 2.38 -13.86
N GLN A 125 0.85 1.43 -14.38
CA GLN A 125 0.30 0.31 -13.62
C GLN A 125 1.39 -0.57 -13.00
N VAL A 126 2.39 -0.96 -13.79
CA VAL A 126 3.51 -1.79 -13.30
C VAL A 126 4.27 -1.05 -12.21
N ARG A 127 4.62 0.22 -12.41
CA ARG A 127 5.31 1.03 -11.40
C ARG A 127 4.52 1.16 -10.09
N PHE A 128 3.19 1.30 -10.20
CA PHE A 128 2.31 1.33 -9.04
C PHE A 128 2.34 -0.02 -8.29
N MET A 129 2.18 -1.14 -8.98
CA MET A 129 2.20 -2.47 -8.37
C MET A 129 3.55 -2.78 -7.71
N ASP A 130 4.66 -2.42 -8.36
CA ASP A 130 6.01 -2.59 -7.81
C ASP A 130 6.21 -1.76 -6.53
N ALA A 131 5.72 -0.52 -6.53
CA ALA A 131 5.80 0.35 -5.36
C ALA A 131 4.92 -0.15 -4.21
N ALA A 132 3.70 -0.62 -4.50
CA ALA A 132 2.79 -1.19 -3.52
C ALA A 132 3.38 -2.46 -2.87
N TYR A 133 3.96 -3.33 -3.70
CA TYR A 133 4.65 -4.52 -3.21
C TYR A 133 5.84 -4.17 -2.30
N ALA A 134 6.66 -3.20 -2.71
CA ALA A 134 7.81 -2.77 -1.93
C ALA A 134 7.43 -2.13 -0.57
N ASP A 135 6.30 -1.43 -0.51
CA ASP A 135 5.79 -0.80 0.72
C ASP A 135 5.21 -1.85 1.69
N MET A 136 4.48 -2.84 1.18
CA MET A 136 3.94 -3.94 1.97
C MET A 136 5.02 -4.90 2.50
N TRP A 137 6.09 -5.13 1.73
CA TRP A 137 7.17 -6.08 2.07
C TRP A 137 8.57 -5.47 1.90
N PRO A 138 8.95 -4.50 2.73
CA PRO A 138 10.22 -3.77 2.58
C PRO A 138 11.48 -4.63 2.74
N GLY A 139 11.35 -5.84 3.32
CA GLY A 139 12.48 -6.77 3.53
C GLY A 139 12.82 -7.67 2.34
N LEU A 140 11.90 -7.91 1.42
CA LEU A 140 12.10 -8.90 0.35
C LEU A 140 13.05 -8.41 -0.75
N ARG A 141 13.06 -7.11 -1.07
CA ARG A 141 13.99 -6.56 -2.08
C ARG A 141 15.47 -6.54 -1.65
N ARG A 142 15.76 -6.55 -0.34
CA ARG A 142 17.16 -6.62 0.13
C ARG A 142 17.82 -7.95 -0.16
N ALA A 143 17.06 -9.04 -0.20
CA ALA A 143 17.58 -10.37 -0.44
C ALA A 143 18.02 -10.59 -1.91
N GLU A 144 17.35 -9.96 -2.88
CA GLU A 144 17.70 -10.09 -4.30
C GLU A 144 18.90 -9.23 -4.70
N GLY A 145 19.10 -8.08 -4.05
CA GLY A 145 20.26 -7.20 -4.31
C GLY A 145 21.60 -7.73 -3.78
N ASP A 146 21.57 -8.59 -2.75
CA ASP A 146 22.80 -9.11 -2.10
C ASP A 146 23.33 -10.39 -2.77
N LEU A 147 22.53 -11.04 -3.61
CA LEU A 147 22.93 -12.25 -4.35
C LEU A 147 23.65 -11.96 -5.68
N GLY A 148 23.73 -10.69 -6.08
CA GLY A 148 24.23 -10.28 -7.42
C GLY A 148 25.61 -9.66 -7.48
N SER A 149 26.40 -9.58 -6.38
CA SER A 149 27.76 -9.03 -6.41
C SER A 149 28.80 -10.12 -6.17
N PRO A 150 29.34 -10.76 -7.22
CA PRO A 150 30.53 -11.61 -7.06
C PRO A 150 31.71 -10.70 -6.74
N ARG A 151 32.43 -11.01 -5.66
CA ARG A 151 33.72 -10.43 -5.31
C ARG A 151 34.81 -10.97 -6.22
#